data_603d6f8d28056ecf18dcd89904eebde4
#
_entry.id   603d6f8d28056ecf18dcd89904eebde4
#
_cell.length_a   1.000
_cell.length_b   1.000
_cell.length_c   1.000
_cell.angle_alpha   90.00
_cell.angle_beta   90.00
_cell.angle_gamma   90.00
#
_symmetry.space_group_name_H-M   'P 1'
#
loop_
_entity.id
_entity.type
_entity.pdbx_description
1 polymer ?
#
loop_
_entity_poly.entity_id
_entity_poly.type
_entity_poly.pdbx_seq_one_letter_code
_entity_poly.pdbx_strand_id
1 'polypeptide(L)'
;QAATQAVIDTVGQIPVLSERGTVDSGALGMLVILAALRAELSGEDSAADPVQDIVRDHALPLTSGEQEPSDGYEVMGTMDLSALDAAELRHELDDAGSSVIVSAVGDHEDGYTWRVHVHVADPETALDLMRGRGTARNVTVTTLAAEPR
;
A
#
# COMPACT_ATOMS: atom_id res chain seq x y z
N GLN A 1 4.42 16.25 -21.51
CA GLN A 1 3.17 17.03 -21.22
C GLN A 1 2.00 16.11 -20.84
N ALA A 2 1.63 15.08 -21.67
CA ALA A 2 0.49 14.22 -21.34
C ALA A 2 0.70 13.43 -20.01
N ALA A 3 1.89 12.85 -19.79
CA ALA A 3 2.19 12.14 -18.56
C ALA A 3 2.19 13.05 -17.31
N THR A 4 2.68 14.27 -17.43
CA THR A 4 2.64 15.29 -16.38
C THR A 4 1.20 15.61 -15.99
N GLN A 5 0.33 15.84 -16.98
CA GLN A 5 -1.09 16.10 -16.74
C GLN A 5 -1.78 14.90 -16.08
N ALA A 6 -1.48 13.68 -16.53
CA ALA A 6 -2.05 12.47 -15.94
C ALA A 6 -1.71 12.32 -14.44
N VAL A 7 -0.50 12.71 -14.01
CA VAL A 7 -0.13 12.73 -12.59
C VAL A 7 -0.95 13.77 -11.82
N ILE A 8 -1.13 14.98 -12.36
CA ILE A 8 -1.93 16.03 -11.72
C ILE A 8 -3.40 15.59 -11.60
N ASP A 9 -3.94 14.94 -12.61
CA ASP A 9 -5.33 14.48 -12.64
C ASP A 9 -5.61 13.42 -11.55
N THR A 10 -4.58 12.73 -11.02
CA THR A 10 -4.75 11.75 -9.92
C THR A 10 -5.34 12.37 -8.66
N VAL A 11 -5.15 13.66 -8.42
CA VAL A 11 -5.74 14.39 -7.28
C VAL A 11 -7.26 14.20 -7.23
N GLY A 12 -7.92 14.16 -8.38
CA GLY A 12 -9.38 14.01 -8.48
C GLY A 12 -9.89 12.57 -8.56
N GLN A 13 -9.00 11.56 -8.64
CA GLN A 13 -9.39 10.18 -8.90
C GLN A 13 -9.63 9.35 -7.63
N ILE A 14 -8.99 9.73 -6.52
CA ILE A 14 -9.08 9.01 -5.25
C ILE A 14 -9.47 10.00 -4.15
N PRO A 15 -10.51 9.72 -3.34
CA PRO A 15 -10.99 10.65 -2.31
C PRO A 15 -9.90 11.17 -1.38
N VAL A 16 -9.04 10.31 -0.87
CA VAL A 16 -7.95 10.69 0.04
C VAL A 16 -6.93 11.63 -0.61
N LEU A 17 -6.69 11.53 -1.92
CA LEU A 17 -5.82 12.45 -2.64
C LEU A 17 -6.49 13.82 -2.84
N SER A 18 -7.80 13.81 -3.13
CA SER A 18 -8.61 15.04 -3.25
C SER A 18 -8.66 15.80 -1.93
N GLU A 19 -8.90 15.12 -0.82
CA GLU A 19 -8.96 15.72 0.52
C GLU A 19 -7.63 16.34 0.95
N ARG A 20 -6.51 15.74 0.55
CA ARG A 20 -5.15 16.20 0.87
C ARG A 20 -4.57 17.17 -0.16
N GLY A 21 -5.22 17.32 -1.33
CA GLY A 21 -4.71 18.14 -2.44
C GLY A 21 -3.38 17.66 -3.01
N THR A 22 -3.08 16.35 -2.88
CA THR A 22 -1.81 15.76 -3.30
C THR A 22 -1.99 14.81 -4.48
N VAL A 23 -0.91 14.61 -5.27
CA VAL A 23 -0.89 13.64 -6.37
C VAL A 23 -0.56 12.24 -5.86
N ASP A 24 -0.89 11.21 -6.66
CA ASP A 24 -0.47 9.84 -6.41
C ASP A 24 1.05 9.69 -6.50
N SER A 25 1.67 9.17 -5.44
CA SER A 25 3.12 9.01 -5.33
C SER A 25 3.70 7.98 -6.31
N GLY A 26 2.93 6.94 -6.63
CA GLY A 26 3.31 5.93 -7.62
C GLY A 26 3.31 6.51 -9.03
N ALA A 27 2.29 7.30 -9.37
CA ALA A 27 2.21 8.02 -10.64
C ALA A 27 3.35 9.03 -10.78
N LEU A 28 3.69 9.75 -9.71
CA LEU A 28 4.83 10.67 -9.67
C LEU A 28 6.15 9.93 -9.88
N GLY A 29 6.36 8.80 -9.20
CA GLY A 29 7.55 7.95 -9.38
C GLY A 29 7.68 7.43 -10.82
N MET A 30 6.59 7.02 -11.44
CA MET A 30 6.57 6.60 -12.84
C MET A 30 6.96 7.76 -13.78
N LEU A 31 6.49 8.97 -13.51
CA LEU A 31 6.86 10.16 -14.29
C LEU A 31 8.38 10.44 -14.21
N VAL A 32 8.98 10.28 -13.02
CA VAL A 32 10.46 10.40 -12.84
C VAL A 32 11.19 9.42 -13.75
N ILE A 33 10.78 8.13 -13.72
CA ILE A 33 11.41 7.09 -14.54
C ILE A 33 11.27 7.41 -16.03
N LEU A 34 10.08 7.79 -16.50
CA LEU A 34 9.84 8.14 -17.89
C LEU A 34 10.60 9.39 -18.32
N ALA A 35 10.73 10.40 -17.45
CA ALA A 35 11.50 11.59 -17.72
C ALA A 35 13.00 11.29 -17.87
N ALA A 36 13.55 10.48 -16.97
CA ALA A 36 14.95 10.04 -17.03
C ALA A 36 15.24 9.21 -18.30
N LEU A 37 14.36 8.28 -18.63
CA LEU A 37 14.50 7.47 -19.84
C LEU A 37 14.44 8.34 -21.12
N ARG A 38 13.55 9.31 -21.16
CA ARG A 38 13.46 10.26 -22.27
C ARG A 38 14.73 11.07 -22.40
N ALA A 39 15.24 11.63 -21.30
CA ALA A 39 16.49 12.41 -21.31
C ALA A 39 17.65 11.59 -21.86
N GLU A 40 17.81 10.35 -21.41
CA GLU A 40 18.87 9.44 -21.88
C GLU A 40 18.75 9.13 -23.40
N LEU A 41 17.51 8.88 -23.87
CA LEU A 41 17.27 8.55 -25.28
C LEU A 41 17.37 9.75 -26.23
N SER A 42 17.05 10.97 -25.76
CA SER A 42 17.07 12.18 -26.59
C SER A 42 18.42 12.91 -26.57
N GLY A 43 19.29 12.58 -25.61
CA GLY A 43 20.55 13.32 -25.39
C GLY A 43 20.32 14.78 -24.96
N GLU A 44 19.09 15.13 -24.55
CA GLU A 44 18.76 16.47 -24.06
C GLU A 44 19.06 16.53 -22.54
N ASP A 45 19.91 17.45 -22.13
CA ASP A 45 20.01 17.83 -20.73
C ASP A 45 18.62 18.37 -20.29
N SER A 46 18.01 17.69 -19.32
CA SER A 46 16.66 18.03 -18.84
C SER A 46 16.69 19.33 -18.06
N ALA A 47 16.70 20.46 -18.76
CA ALA A 47 16.70 21.80 -18.17
C ALA A 47 15.35 22.18 -17.51
N ALA A 48 14.30 21.42 -17.76
CA ALA A 48 13.01 21.57 -17.08
C ALA A 48 12.60 20.20 -16.56
N ASP A 49 12.78 20.00 -15.26
CA ASP A 49 12.30 18.80 -14.57
C ASP A 49 10.79 18.99 -14.25
N PRO A 50 9.89 18.36 -15.04
CA PRO A 50 8.45 18.51 -14.81
C PRO A 50 8.02 17.96 -13.45
N VAL A 51 8.88 17.21 -12.79
CA VAL A 51 8.66 16.65 -11.46
C VAL A 51 8.80 17.72 -10.39
N GLN A 52 9.77 18.64 -10.54
CA GLN A 52 10.01 19.69 -9.53
C GLN A 52 8.82 20.64 -9.40
N ASP A 53 8.15 20.96 -10.51
CA ASP A 53 6.97 21.82 -10.49
C ASP A 53 5.79 21.11 -9.80
N ILE A 54 5.55 19.83 -10.12
CA ILE A 54 4.52 19.03 -9.44
C ILE A 54 4.81 18.89 -7.95
N VAL A 55 6.05 18.60 -7.58
CA VAL A 55 6.45 18.46 -6.17
C VAL A 55 6.25 19.78 -5.41
N ARG A 56 6.55 20.92 -6.03
CA ARG A 56 6.35 22.22 -5.40
C ARG A 56 4.88 22.53 -5.16
N ASP A 57 4.02 22.21 -6.14
CA ASP A 57 2.63 22.64 -6.14
C ASP A 57 1.68 21.63 -5.46
N HIS A 58 2.05 20.34 -5.41
CA HIS A 58 1.19 19.23 -4.97
C HIS A 58 1.84 18.27 -3.97
N ALA A 59 3.12 18.40 -3.64
CA ALA A 59 3.70 17.61 -2.59
C ALA A 59 3.23 18.12 -1.24
N LEU A 60 2.81 17.19 -0.39
CA LEU A 60 2.63 17.52 1.01
C LEU A 60 3.96 18.04 1.56
N PRO A 61 3.94 19.08 2.41
CA PRO A 61 5.12 19.46 3.17
C PRO A 61 5.67 18.18 3.81
N LEU A 62 7.00 17.99 3.79
CA LEU A 62 7.68 16.91 4.53
C LEU A 62 7.60 17.14 6.06
N THR A 63 6.53 17.76 6.53
CA THR A 63 6.11 17.60 7.89
C THR A 63 5.78 16.13 8.00
N SER A 64 6.57 15.40 8.79
CA SER A 64 6.27 14.05 9.26
C SER A 64 4.74 13.96 9.36
N GLY A 65 4.15 13.27 8.38
CA GLY A 65 2.70 13.23 8.27
C GLY A 65 2.17 12.85 9.65
N GLU A 66 1.35 13.68 10.20
CA GLU A 66 0.36 13.21 11.13
C GLU A 66 -0.47 12.22 10.31
N GLN A 67 0.07 10.99 10.15
CA GLN A 67 -0.81 9.86 10.07
C GLN A 67 -1.69 10.05 11.27
N GLU A 68 -3.00 10.29 11.04
CA GLU A 68 -3.98 10.04 12.09
C GLU A 68 -3.46 8.78 12.77
N PRO A 69 -3.11 8.81 14.07
CA PRO A 69 -2.64 7.63 14.74
C PRO A 69 -3.75 6.60 14.53
N SER A 70 -3.53 5.67 13.61
CA SER A 70 -4.41 4.54 13.50
C SER A 70 -4.12 3.74 14.76
N ASP A 71 -4.90 4.01 15.81
CA ASP A 71 -4.90 3.18 17.01
C ASP A 71 -5.24 1.77 16.55
N GLY A 72 -4.23 0.92 16.47
CA GLY A 72 -4.40 -0.43 15.96
C GLY A 72 -3.09 -1.15 15.76
N TYR A 73 -3.22 -2.31 15.18
CA TYR A 73 -2.13 -3.25 14.96
C TYR A 73 -2.11 -3.71 13.51
N GLU A 74 -0.91 -3.84 12.96
CA GLU A 74 -0.65 -4.60 11.76
C GLU A 74 -0.41 -6.06 12.16
N VAL A 75 -1.17 -6.98 11.56
CA VAL A 75 -0.96 -8.43 11.69
C VAL A 75 -0.53 -8.97 10.33
N MET A 76 0.60 -9.66 10.32
CA MET A 76 1.11 -10.35 9.13
C MET A 76 1.38 -11.80 9.46
N GLY A 77 1.25 -12.67 8.44
CA GLY A 77 1.59 -14.09 8.57
C GLY A 77 1.60 -14.81 7.24
N THR A 78 2.00 -16.08 7.26
CA THR A 78 1.90 -16.99 6.11
C THR A 78 1.07 -18.20 6.47
N MET A 79 0.23 -18.67 5.54
CA MET A 79 -0.65 -19.83 5.71
C MET A 79 -0.68 -20.65 4.43
N ASP A 80 -0.82 -21.97 4.58
CA ASP A 80 -1.09 -22.86 3.46
C ASP A 80 -2.61 -23.08 3.40
N LEU A 81 -3.24 -22.61 2.35
CA LEU A 81 -4.70 -22.61 2.17
C LEU A 81 -5.07 -22.97 0.73
N SER A 82 -6.26 -23.55 0.55
CA SER A 82 -6.88 -23.59 -0.74
C SER A 82 -7.24 -22.18 -1.22
N ALA A 83 -7.47 -22.00 -2.52
CA ALA A 83 -7.88 -20.69 -3.05
C ALA A 83 -9.24 -20.23 -2.48
N LEU A 84 -10.13 -21.19 -2.16
CA LEU A 84 -11.43 -20.89 -1.55
C LEU A 84 -11.27 -20.41 -0.11
N ASP A 85 -10.50 -21.13 0.72
CA ASP A 85 -10.27 -20.74 2.12
C ASP A 85 -9.56 -19.38 2.21
N ALA A 86 -8.64 -19.10 1.28
CA ALA A 86 -7.97 -17.80 1.21
C ALA A 86 -8.94 -16.66 0.85
N ALA A 87 -9.90 -16.91 -0.06
CA ALA A 87 -10.91 -15.92 -0.42
C ALA A 87 -11.90 -15.67 0.73
N GLU A 88 -12.30 -16.72 1.44
CA GLU A 88 -13.17 -16.61 2.61
C GLU A 88 -12.45 -15.89 3.77
N LEU A 89 -11.19 -16.25 4.06
CA LEU A 89 -10.39 -15.56 5.07
C LEU A 89 -10.25 -14.07 4.74
N ARG A 90 -10.00 -13.74 3.47
CA ARG A 90 -9.91 -12.34 3.03
C ARG A 90 -11.20 -11.59 3.33
N HIS A 91 -12.36 -12.18 3.03
CA HIS A 91 -13.66 -11.54 3.29
C HIS A 91 -13.87 -11.31 4.78
N GLU A 92 -13.59 -12.31 5.63
CA GLU A 92 -13.70 -12.17 7.09
C GLU A 92 -12.76 -11.09 7.64
N LEU A 93 -11.54 -10.98 7.09
CA LEU A 93 -10.59 -9.94 7.49
C LEU A 93 -11.01 -8.55 7.00
N ASP A 94 -11.61 -8.44 5.80
CA ASP A 94 -12.16 -7.18 5.26
C ASP A 94 -13.31 -6.65 6.16
N ASP A 95 -14.09 -7.55 6.77
CA ASP A 95 -15.14 -7.19 7.74
C ASP A 95 -14.57 -6.79 9.12
N ALA A 96 -13.40 -7.33 9.49
CA ALA A 96 -12.78 -7.13 10.81
C ALA A 96 -11.81 -5.95 10.87
N GLY A 97 -11.31 -5.48 9.73
CA GLY A 97 -10.25 -4.48 9.68
C GLY A 97 -10.14 -3.74 8.36
N SER A 98 -8.93 -3.27 8.07
CA SER A 98 -8.62 -2.52 6.86
C SER A 98 -7.27 -2.94 6.27
N SER A 99 -6.94 -2.42 5.08
CA SER A 99 -5.65 -2.70 4.41
C SER A 99 -5.39 -4.19 4.21
N VAL A 100 -6.43 -4.98 3.94
CA VAL A 100 -6.35 -6.43 3.81
C VAL A 100 -5.65 -6.83 2.53
N ILE A 101 -4.56 -7.60 2.66
CA ILE A 101 -3.84 -8.21 1.54
C ILE A 101 -3.72 -9.71 1.82
N VAL A 102 -4.30 -10.52 0.93
CA VAL A 102 -4.10 -11.97 0.91
C VAL A 102 -3.59 -12.34 -0.47
N SER A 103 -2.31 -12.71 -0.56
CA SER A 103 -1.62 -12.93 -1.84
C SER A 103 -0.86 -14.26 -1.83
N ALA A 104 -0.95 -15.01 -2.92
CA ALA A 104 -0.17 -16.22 -3.12
C ALA A 104 1.31 -15.87 -3.28
N VAL A 105 2.18 -16.53 -2.50
CA VAL A 105 3.63 -16.33 -2.52
C VAL A 105 4.41 -17.61 -2.85
N GLY A 106 3.73 -18.73 -2.97
CA GLY A 106 4.30 -20.01 -3.37
C GLY A 106 3.26 -21.08 -3.56
N ASP A 107 3.66 -22.18 -4.19
CA ASP A 107 2.82 -23.37 -4.36
C ASP A 107 2.93 -24.28 -3.13
N HIS A 108 1.86 -25.00 -2.82
CA HIS A 108 1.78 -26.02 -1.79
C HIS A 108 1.04 -27.25 -2.35
N GLU A 109 1.24 -28.44 -1.77
CA GLU A 109 0.73 -29.72 -2.28
C GLU A 109 -0.79 -29.73 -2.50
N ASP A 110 -1.55 -29.08 -1.60
CA ASP A 110 -3.03 -29.00 -1.64
C ASP A 110 -3.53 -27.56 -1.88
N GLY A 111 -2.71 -26.66 -2.42
CA GLY A 111 -3.11 -25.27 -2.65
C GLY A 111 -1.91 -24.35 -2.82
N TYR A 112 -1.93 -23.25 -2.08
CA TYR A 112 -0.89 -22.22 -2.16
C TYR A 112 -0.45 -21.78 -0.76
N THR A 113 0.81 -21.36 -0.64
CA THR A 113 1.25 -20.57 0.50
C THR A 113 0.83 -19.12 0.27
N TRP A 114 0.03 -18.60 1.19
CA TRP A 114 -0.50 -17.24 1.15
C TRP A 114 0.20 -16.36 2.18
N ARG A 115 0.50 -15.13 1.80
CA ARG A 115 0.83 -14.07 2.73
C ARG A 115 -0.43 -13.31 3.08
N VAL A 116 -0.67 -13.16 4.38
CA VAL A 116 -1.79 -12.41 4.95
C VAL A 116 -1.23 -11.15 5.60
N HIS A 117 -1.90 -10.02 5.36
CA HIS A 117 -1.65 -8.72 5.96
C HIS A 117 -2.99 -8.06 6.24
N VAL A 118 -3.15 -7.50 7.43
CA VAL A 118 -4.35 -6.76 7.82
C VAL A 118 -4.04 -5.76 8.94
N HIS A 119 -4.76 -4.62 8.93
CA HIS A 119 -4.78 -3.66 10.02
C HIS A 119 -6.07 -3.84 10.82
N VAL A 120 -5.96 -4.04 12.13
CA VAL A 120 -7.08 -4.30 13.06
C VAL A 120 -6.93 -3.50 14.34
N ALA A 121 -8.06 -3.22 15.01
CA ALA A 121 -8.03 -2.57 16.31
C ALA A 121 -7.53 -3.51 17.42
N ASP A 122 -7.84 -4.80 17.32
CA ASP A 122 -7.39 -5.86 18.24
C ASP A 122 -6.73 -6.99 17.42
N PRO A 123 -5.43 -7.29 17.65
CA PRO A 123 -4.73 -8.31 16.91
C PRO A 123 -5.28 -9.71 17.11
N GLU A 124 -5.86 -10.03 18.27
CA GLU A 124 -6.44 -11.35 18.53
C GLU A 124 -7.60 -11.65 17.59
N THR A 125 -8.36 -10.64 17.17
CA THR A 125 -9.42 -10.80 16.17
C THR A 125 -8.88 -11.39 14.87
N ALA A 126 -7.82 -10.83 14.31
CA ALA A 126 -7.22 -11.34 13.07
C ALA A 126 -6.56 -12.71 13.29
N LEU A 127 -5.88 -12.90 14.42
CA LEU A 127 -5.24 -14.17 14.76
C LEU A 127 -6.25 -15.30 14.91
N ASP A 128 -7.42 -15.06 15.49
CA ASP A 128 -8.48 -16.06 15.65
C ASP A 128 -9.10 -16.44 14.30
N LEU A 129 -9.34 -15.47 13.41
CA LEU A 129 -9.78 -15.73 12.05
C LEU A 129 -8.78 -16.60 11.28
N MET A 130 -7.49 -16.28 11.39
CA MET A 130 -6.42 -17.09 10.79
C MET A 130 -6.36 -18.51 11.38
N ARG A 131 -6.41 -18.65 12.72
CA ARG A 131 -6.42 -19.95 13.41
C ARG A 131 -7.61 -20.81 13.03
N GLY A 132 -8.77 -20.20 12.79
CA GLY A 132 -9.99 -20.89 12.36
C GLY A 132 -9.86 -21.54 10.97
N ARG A 133 -8.91 -21.08 10.15
CA ARG A 133 -8.66 -21.59 8.79
C ARG A 133 -7.44 -22.51 8.68
N GLY A 134 -6.57 -22.51 9.70
CA GLY A 134 -5.38 -23.35 9.69
C GLY A 134 -4.23 -22.84 10.54
N THR A 135 -3.03 -23.34 10.26
CA THR A 135 -1.84 -22.94 11.00
C THR A 135 -1.17 -21.74 10.34
N ALA A 136 -1.16 -20.62 11.05
CA ALA A 136 -0.39 -19.45 10.65
C ALA A 136 1.08 -19.60 11.08
N ARG A 137 2.00 -19.23 10.17
CA ARG A 137 3.45 -19.21 10.40
C ARG A 137 4.00 -17.80 10.19
N ASN A 138 5.19 -17.54 10.74
CA ASN A 138 5.88 -16.24 10.62
C ASN A 138 4.96 -15.06 10.99
N VAL A 139 4.17 -15.26 12.05
CA VAL A 139 3.24 -14.24 12.51
C VAL A 139 4.01 -13.10 13.16
N THR A 140 3.71 -11.88 12.73
CA THR A 140 4.19 -10.63 13.34
C THR A 140 2.99 -9.74 13.68
N VAL A 141 3.07 -9.08 14.81
CA VAL A 141 2.11 -8.06 15.25
C VAL A 141 2.90 -6.79 15.56
N THR A 142 2.56 -5.72 14.87
CA THR A 142 3.23 -4.41 14.99
C THR A 142 2.19 -3.35 15.36
N THR A 143 2.47 -2.51 16.34
CA THR A 143 1.62 -1.34 16.64
C THR A 143 1.72 -0.31 15.52
N LEU A 144 0.57 0.20 15.07
CA LEU A 144 0.49 1.27 14.05
C LEU A 144 0.57 2.67 14.68
N ALA A 145 0.46 2.77 16.01
CA ALA A 145 0.61 4.03 16.72
C ALA A 145 2.02 4.59 16.51
N ALA A 146 2.11 5.88 16.16
CA ALA A 146 3.39 6.58 16.13
C ALA A 146 3.99 6.59 17.54
N GLU A 147 5.20 6.04 17.72
CA GLU A 147 5.90 6.19 19.00
C GLU A 147 6.10 7.69 19.29
N PRO A 148 5.69 8.17 20.48
CA PRO A 148 5.98 9.54 20.88
C PRO A 148 7.51 9.70 20.98
N ARG A 149 8.05 10.66 20.21
CA ARG A 149 9.45 11.07 20.31
C ARG A 149 9.72 11.87 21.58
#